data_363e8fa2bcd3f8242d1bd27c700343a8
#
_entry.id   363e8fa2bcd3f8242d1bd27c700343a8
#
_cell.length_a   1.000
_cell.length_b   1.000
_cell.length_c   1.000
_cell.angle_alpha   90.00
_cell.angle_beta   90.00
_cell.angle_gamma   90.00
#
_symmetry.space_group_name_H-M   'P 1'
#
loop_
_entity.id
_entity.type
_entity.pdbx_description
1 polymer ?
#
loop_
_entity_poly.entity_id
_entity_poly.type
_entity_poly.pdbx_seq_one_letter_code
_entity_poly.pdbx_strand_id
1 'polypeptide(L)'
;MSNSIRVIQYGLGPIGCAVARHVVERAGLELVGGVDIDPAKVGKDVGEVIGLGRPLGIPVDETLGQSLARAEADVVLHTTSSYFALFTGQIFEILQAGLDVVSTSEELSFPWLAHSKEAGDIDRVARKAGKTVLGTGVNPGFLMDSLPLNLTAICQRVDRIDVTRRMNASNRRGPFQAKIGSGMTVDAFTAKMAEGRMGHVGLPESMGMVFHTLGKKLVRYESSVEPVLAERLVKTDYFEVKAGQVRGLKQVARGYADRGEF
;
A
#
# COMPACT_ATOMS: atom_id res chain seq x y z
N MET A 1 -22.75 -25.45 -5.64
CA MET A 1 -22.01 -24.45 -6.45
C MET A 1 -21.26 -23.59 -5.46
N SER A 2 -19.95 -23.55 -5.52
CA SER A 2 -19.13 -22.65 -4.67
C SER A 2 -19.48 -21.22 -5.09
N ASN A 3 -20.09 -20.44 -4.20
CA ASN A 3 -20.32 -19.01 -4.47
C ASN A 3 -18.96 -18.33 -4.48
N SER A 4 -18.46 -17.94 -5.65
CA SER A 4 -17.27 -17.11 -5.76
C SER A 4 -17.55 -15.72 -5.19
N ILE A 5 -16.57 -15.15 -4.49
CA ILE A 5 -16.61 -13.75 -4.05
C ILE A 5 -16.40 -12.84 -5.26
N ARG A 6 -17.36 -11.98 -5.55
CA ARG A 6 -17.34 -11.04 -6.68
C ARG A 6 -16.55 -9.80 -6.31
N VAL A 7 -15.55 -9.51 -7.11
CA VAL A 7 -14.52 -8.50 -6.82
C VAL A 7 -14.55 -7.40 -7.86
N ILE A 8 -14.59 -6.14 -7.42
CA ILE A 8 -14.23 -4.98 -8.26
C ILE A 8 -12.81 -4.54 -7.88
N GLN A 9 -11.95 -4.38 -8.87
CA GLN A 9 -10.64 -3.76 -8.70
C GLN A 9 -10.76 -2.25 -8.90
N TYR A 10 -10.52 -1.47 -7.87
CA TYR A 10 -10.53 0.00 -7.90
C TYR A 10 -9.08 0.53 -7.86
N GLY A 11 -8.67 1.12 -8.97
CA GLY A 11 -7.29 1.49 -9.28
C GLY A 11 -6.57 0.38 -10.04
N LEU A 12 -6.26 0.64 -11.31
CA LEU A 12 -5.53 -0.25 -12.21
C LEU A 12 -4.12 0.29 -12.49
N GLY A 13 -3.49 0.85 -11.46
CA GLY A 13 -2.06 1.10 -11.43
C GLY A 13 -1.27 -0.21 -11.39
N PRO A 14 0.06 -0.16 -11.33
CA PRO A 14 0.88 -1.38 -11.34
C PRO A 14 0.56 -2.38 -10.23
N ILE A 15 0.16 -1.90 -9.05
CA ILE A 15 -0.27 -2.77 -7.94
C ILE A 15 -1.64 -3.35 -8.22
N GLY A 16 -2.61 -2.51 -8.62
CA GLY A 16 -3.95 -2.97 -8.93
C GLY A 16 -3.99 -3.98 -10.07
N CYS A 17 -3.20 -3.78 -11.13
CA CYS A 17 -3.06 -4.78 -12.19
C CYS A 17 -2.52 -6.12 -11.68
N ALA A 18 -1.54 -6.09 -10.76
CA ALA A 18 -1.02 -7.33 -10.18
C ALA A 18 -2.07 -8.02 -9.30
N VAL A 19 -2.79 -7.25 -8.47
CA VAL A 19 -3.87 -7.77 -7.62
C VAL A 19 -5.00 -8.35 -8.47
N ALA A 20 -5.45 -7.64 -9.51
CA ALA A 20 -6.50 -8.12 -10.41
C ALA A 20 -6.12 -9.43 -11.11
N ARG A 21 -4.86 -9.60 -11.54
CA ARG A 21 -4.39 -10.89 -12.07
C ARG A 21 -4.53 -12.02 -11.07
N HIS A 22 -4.13 -11.79 -9.81
CA HIS A 22 -4.29 -12.79 -8.75
C HIS A 22 -5.76 -13.14 -8.48
N VAL A 23 -6.68 -12.15 -8.57
CA VAL A 23 -8.12 -12.43 -8.46
C VAL A 23 -8.58 -13.37 -9.56
N VAL A 24 -8.17 -13.11 -10.82
CA VAL A 24 -8.56 -13.94 -11.99
C VAL A 24 -7.99 -15.36 -11.90
N GLU A 25 -6.80 -15.52 -11.33
CA GLU A 25 -6.10 -16.81 -11.22
C GLU A 25 -6.54 -17.65 -10.03
N ARG A 26 -7.18 -17.05 -9.02
CA ARG A 26 -7.48 -17.70 -7.74
C ARG A 26 -8.88 -18.28 -7.70
N ALA A 27 -8.99 -19.57 -7.39
CA ALA A 27 -10.28 -20.22 -7.18
C ALA A 27 -11.07 -19.56 -6.04
N GLY A 28 -12.38 -19.41 -6.22
CA GLY A 28 -13.28 -18.80 -5.24
C GLY A 28 -13.37 -17.28 -5.33
N LEU A 29 -12.62 -16.64 -6.25
CA LEU A 29 -12.73 -15.23 -6.56
C LEU A 29 -13.19 -15.04 -8.01
N GLU A 30 -13.95 -14.00 -8.28
CA GLU A 30 -14.43 -13.63 -9.61
C GLU A 30 -14.25 -12.12 -9.80
N LEU A 31 -13.47 -11.71 -10.78
CA LEU A 31 -13.33 -10.31 -11.16
C LEU A 31 -14.54 -9.91 -11.99
N VAL A 32 -15.37 -8.99 -11.48
CA VAL A 32 -16.61 -8.55 -12.11
C VAL A 32 -16.56 -7.09 -12.58
N GLY A 33 -15.53 -6.33 -12.19
CA GLY A 33 -15.37 -4.93 -12.57
C GLY A 33 -13.95 -4.42 -12.39
N GLY A 34 -13.62 -3.35 -13.08
CA GLY A 34 -12.38 -2.59 -12.94
C GLY A 34 -12.64 -1.10 -13.08
N VAL A 35 -12.12 -0.30 -12.15
CA VAL A 35 -12.30 1.15 -12.11
C VAL A 35 -10.94 1.84 -12.15
N ASP A 36 -10.76 2.79 -13.04
CA ASP A 36 -9.58 3.65 -13.13
C ASP A 36 -9.97 4.98 -13.80
N ILE A 37 -9.35 6.08 -13.40
CA ILE A 37 -9.58 7.42 -13.96
C ILE A 37 -8.67 7.76 -15.14
N ASP A 38 -7.69 6.91 -15.46
CA ASP A 38 -6.75 7.12 -16.54
C ASP A 38 -7.46 6.96 -17.90
N PRO A 39 -7.61 8.04 -18.70
CA PRO A 39 -8.30 7.97 -19.98
C PRO A 39 -7.63 7.01 -20.99
N ALA A 40 -6.36 6.67 -20.77
CA ALA A 40 -5.68 5.65 -21.56
C ALA A 40 -6.15 4.22 -21.29
N LYS A 41 -6.89 4.00 -20.18
CA LYS A 41 -7.41 2.69 -19.74
C LYS A 41 -8.92 2.60 -19.82
N VAL A 42 -9.64 3.69 -19.47
CA VAL A 42 -11.11 3.72 -19.49
C VAL A 42 -11.65 3.25 -20.83
N GLY A 43 -12.63 2.35 -20.78
CA GLY A 43 -13.26 1.72 -21.94
C GLY A 43 -12.51 0.52 -22.53
N LYS A 44 -11.24 0.30 -22.15
CA LYS A 44 -10.51 -0.92 -22.56
C LYS A 44 -10.94 -2.12 -21.75
N ASP A 45 -10.70 -3.32 -22.28
CA ASP A 45 -10.92 -4.54 -21.52
C ASP A 45 -9.93 -4.67 -20.35
N VAL A 46 -10.44 -5.03 -19.18
CA VAL A 46 -9.61 -5.19 -17.97
C VAL A 46 -8.52 -6.24 -18.20
N GLY A 47 -8.80 -7.34 -18.91
CA GLY A 47 -7.81 -8.37 -19.23
C GLY A 47 -6.65 -7.84 -20.07
N GLU A 48 -6.92 -6.89 -20.98
CA GLU A 48 -5.89 -6.18 -21.73
C GLU A 48 -5.04 -5.30 -20.81
N VAL A 49 -5.71 -4.45 -19.99
CA VAL A 49 -5.05 -3.49 -19.10
C VAL A 49 -4.16 -4.19 -18.07
N ILE A 50 -4.61 -5.31 -17.54
CA ILE A 50 -3.82 -6.08 -16.56
C ILE A 50 -2.77 -6.99 -17.22
N GLY A 51 -2.70 -7.05 -18.56
CA GLY A 51 -1.71 -7.85 -19.30
C GLY A 51 -1.95 -9.36 -19.17
N LEU A 52 -3.20 -9.80 -19.19
CA LEU A 52 -3.57 -11.22 -19.06
C LEU A 52 -3.36 -12.02 -20.36
N GLY A 53 -3.15 -11.34 -21.49
CA GLY A 53 -3.00 -11.96 -22.82
C GLY A 53 -4.31 -12.43 -23.44
N ARG A 54 -5.46 -12.20 -22.80
CA ARG A 54 -6.80 -12.49 -23.30
C ARG A 54 -7.82 -11.48 -22.74
N PRO A 55 -8.89 -11.19 -23.47
CA PRO A 55 -9.97 -10.36 -22.94
C PRO A 55 -10.76 -11.10 -21.83
N LEU A 56 -11.36 -10.32 -20.94
CA LEU A 56 -12.28 -10.79 -19.92
C LEU A 56 -13.75 -10.42 -20.24
N GLY A 57 -13.98 -9.53 -21.20
CA GLY A 57 -15.30 -8.98 -21.49
C GLY A 57 -15.74 -7.93 -20.47
N ILE A 58 -14.83 -7.42 -19.62
CA ILE A 58 -15.09 -6.45 -18.57
C ILE A 58 -14.43 -5.14 -18.99
N PRO A 59 -15.17 -4.07 -19.27
CA PRO A 59 -14.57 -2.78 -19.56
C PRO A 59 -14.04 -2.12 -18.28
N VAL A 60 -12.99 -1.32 -18.41
CA VAL A 60 -12.55 -0.41 -17.33
C VAL A 60 -13.52 0.75 -17.30
N ASP A 61 -14.14 0.95 -16.15
CA ASP A 61 -15.06 2.05 -15.87
C ASP A 61 -14.34 3.25 -15.24
N GLU A 62 -14.86 4.44 -15.46
CA GLU A 62 -14.34 5.65 -14.84
C GLU A 62 -14.79 5.78 -13.37
N THR A 63 -15.95 5.22 -13.04
CA THR A 63 -16.57 5.32 -11.71
C THR A 63 -17.04 3.96 -11.19
N LEU A 64 -17.11 3.82 -9.87
CA LEU A 64 -17.66 2.63 -9.22
C LEU A 64 -19.13 2.39 -9.61
N GLY A 65 -19.92 3.48 -9.72
CA GLY A 65 -21.33 3.38 -10.10
C GLY A 65 -21.54 2.77 -11.47
N GLN A 66 -20.67 3.06 -12.46
CA GLN A 66 -20.74 2.44 -13.78
C GLN A 66 -20.45 0.94 -13.71
N SER A 67 -19.49 0.53 -12.91
CA SER A 67 -19.14 -0.88 -12.71
C SER A 67 -20.31 -1.64 -12.05
N LEU A 68 -20.91 -1.07 -11.01
CA LEU A 68 -22.05 -1.66 -10.30
C LEU A 68 -23.35 -1.69 -11.13
N ALA A 69 -23.49 -0.83 -12.14
CA ALA A 69 -24.62 -0.89 -13.08
C ALA A 69 -24.55 -2.12 -14.02
N ARG A 70 -23.37 -2.75 -14.15
CA ARG A 70 -23.15 -3.94 -14.98
C ARG A 70 -23.18 -5.25 -14.21
N ALA A 71 -22.61 -5.25 -13.01
CA ALA A 71 -22.51 -6.47 -12.21
C ALA A 71 -22.60 -6.15 -10.71
N GLU A 72 -23.22 -7.06 -9.97
CA GLU A 72 -23.16 -7.04 -8.51
C GLU A 72 -21.77 -7.43 -8.04
N ALA A 73 -21.33 -6.87 -6.90
CA ALA A 73 -20.07 -7.18 -6.25
C ALA A 73 -20.24 -7.41 -4.75
N ASP A 74 -19.28 -8.07 -4.14
CA ASP A 74 -19.24 -8.33 -2.70
C ASP A 74 -18.17 -7.48 -2.02
N VAL A 75 -17.05 -7.24 -2.71
CA VAL A 75 -15.88 -6.55 -2.16
C VAL A 75 -15.18 -5.71 -3.23
N VAL A 76 -14.63 -4.59 -2.80
CA VAL A 76 -13.72 -3.77 -3.61
C VAL A 76 -12.29 -3.94 -3.13
N LEU A 77 -11.39 -4.30 -4.05
CA LEU A 77 -9.95 -4.23 -3.84
C LEU A 77 -9.46 -2.85 -4.29
N HIS A 78 -9.09 -2.03 -3.33
CA HIS A 78 -8.78 -0.62 -3.52
C HIS A 78 -7.26 -0.37 -3.52
N THR A 79 -6.74 0.21 -4.61
CA THR A 79 -5.29 0.38 -4.83
C THR A 79 -4.96 1.70 -5.53
N THR A 80 -5.52 2.82 -5.07
CA THR A 80 -5.43 4.12 -5.77
C THR A 80 -4.31 5.01 -5.25
N SER A 81 -4.26 5.29 -3.96
CA SER A 81 -3.31 6.23 -3.34
C SER A 81 -2.81 5.72 -1.99
N SER A 82 -1.59 6.14 -1.62
CA SER A 82 -1.02 5.92 -0.29
C SER A 82 -1.60 6.88 0.76
N TYR A 83 -2.04 8.08 0.33
CA TYR A 83 -2.36 9.20 1.21
C TYR A 83 -3.84 9.27 1.55
N PHE A 84 -4.14 9.33 2.84
CA PHE A 84 -5.49 9.29 3.40
C PHE A 84 -6.43 10.34 2.78
N ALA A 85 -5.97 11.57 2.65
CA ALA A 85 -6.75 12.66 2.08
C ALA A 85 -7.21 12.43 0.63
N LEU A 86 -6.50 11.59 -0.13
CA LEU A 86 -6.80 11.34 -1.55
C LEU A 86 -7.77 10.18 -1.75
N PHE A 87 -7.87 9.24 -0.82
CA PHE A 87 -8.71 8.05 -0.99
C PHE A 87 -9.94 7.99 -0.07
N THR A 88 -10.02 8.80 0.97
CA THR A 88 -11.11 8.74 1.98
C THR A 88 -12.49 8.83 1.34
N GLY A 89 -12.68 9.72 0.35
CA GLY A 89 -13.94 9.83 -0.38
C GLY A 89 -14.33 8.54 -1.10
N GLN A 90 -13.35 7.82 -1.67
CA GLN A 90 -13.56 6.53 -2.33
C GLN A 90 -13.99 5.44 -1.34
N ILE A 91 -13.42 5.42 -0.13
CA ILE A 91 -13.83 4.47 0.91
C ILE A 91 -15.29 4.72 1.32
N PHE A 92 -15.71 5.98 1.48
CA PHE A 92 -17.10 6.31 1.77
C PHE A 92 -18.04 5.92 0.62
N GLU A 93 -17.66 6.17 -0.63
CA GLU A 93 -18.43 5.76 -1.82
C GLU A 93 -18.67 4.25 -1.82
N ILE A 94 -17.61 3.46 -1.59
CA ILE A 94 -17.69 1.98 -1.57
C ILE A 94 -18.59 1.49 -0.44
N LEU A 95 -18.45 2.05 0.76
CA LEU A 95 -19.28 1.70 1.91
C LEU A 95 -20.76 2.07 1.71
N GLN A 96 -21.04 3.22 1.09
CA GLN A 96 -22.40 3.66 0.76
C GLN A 96 -23.05 2.78 -0.32
N ALA A 97 -22.24 2.19 -1.21
CA ALA A 97 -22.68 1.19 -2.16
C ALA A 97 -22.93 -0.20 -1.50
N GLY A 98 -22.68 -0.35 -0.20
CA GLY A 98 -22.93 -1.59 0.52
C GLY A 98 -21.89 -2.68 0.25
N LEU A 99 -20.62 -2.32 0.02
CA LEU A 99 -19.52 -3.25 -0.30
C LEU A 99 -18.48 -3.26 0.80
N ASP A 100 -17.82 -4.40 0.98
CA ASP A 100 -16.63 -4.52 1.79
C ASP A 100 -15.41 -3.92 1.05
N VAL A 101 -14.40 -3.47 1.81
CA VAL A 101 -13.20 -2.83 1.27
C VAL A 101 -11.95 -3.55 1.77
N VAL A 102 -11.07 -3.93 0.85
CA VAL A 102 -9.69 -4.31 1.15
C VAL A 102 -8.76 -3.37 0.40
N SER A 103 -7.98 -2.57 1.14
CA SER A 103 -7.15 -1.52 0.56
C SER A 103 -5.68 -1.73 0.84
N THR A 104 -4.85 -1.43 -0.18
CA THR A 104 -3.39 -1.40 -0.05
C THR A 104 -2.84 -0.01 0.27
N SER A 105 -3.72 0.95 0.57
CA SER A 105 -3.33 2.31 0.94
C SER A 105 -2.60 2.30 2.28
N GLU A 106 -1.36 2.77 2.29
CA GLU A 106 -0.44 2.62 3.41
C GLU A 106 -0.97 3.28 4.69
N GLU A 107 -1.49 4.51 4.59
CA GLU A 107 -2.03 5.24 5.74
C GLU A 107 -3.32 4.62 6.30
N LEU A 108 -4.01 3.76 5.53
CA LEU A 108 -5.20 3.05 6.01
C LEU A 108 -4.86 1.81 6.86
N SER A 109 -3.62 1.33 6.83
CA SER A 109 -3.24 0.13 7.59
C SER A 109 -3.38 0.33 9.11
N PHE A 110 -3.11 1.54 9.60
CA PHE A 110 -3.37 1.95 11.00
C PHE A 110 -3.65 3.46 11.07
N PRO A 111 -4.82 3.93 10.62
CA PRO A 111 -5.11 5.37 10.48
C PRO A 111 -5.28 6.11 11.82
N TRP A 112 -5.43 5.39 12.92
CA TRP A 112 -5.72 5.94 14.24
C TRP A 112 -4.62 6.86 14.80
N LEU A 113 -3.40 6.75 14.28
CA LEU A 113 -2.27 7.55 14.74
C LEU A 113 -2.35 9.00 14.21
N ALA A 114 -2.56 9.17 12.91
CA ALA A 114 -2.53 10.47 12.25
C ALA A 114 -3.91 10.99 11.82
N HIS A 115 -4.88 10.10 11.59
CA HIS A 115 -6.19 10.39 11.02
C HIS A 115 -7.34 9.84 11.89
N SER A 116 -7.19 9.97 13.21
CA SER A 116 -8.10 9.36 14.20
C SER A 116 -9.57 9.76 14.02
N LYS A 117 -9.84 11.02 13.65
CA LYS A 117 -11.21 11.49 13.42
C LYS A 117 -11.82 10.84 12.18
N GLU A 118 -11.12 10.91 11.07
CA GLU A 118 -11.56 10.36 9.78
C GLU A 118 -11.67 8.83 9.85
N ALA A 119 -10.74 8.17 10.56
CA ALA A 119 -10.82 6.75 10.85
C ALA A 119 -12.07 6.39 11.65
N GLY A 120 -12.41 7.20 12.66
CA GLY A 120 -13.66 7.05 13.42
C GLY A 120 -14.91 7.26 12.58
N ASP A 121 -14.87 8.17 11.61
CA ASP A 121 -15.97 8.39 10.67
C ASP A 121 -16.14 7.18 9.73
N ILE A 122 -15.05 6.63 9.20
CA ILE A 122 -15.07 5.40 8.38
C ILE A 122 -15.62 4.22 9.20
N ASP A 123 -15.12 3.99 10.42
CA ASP A 123 -15.59 2.92 11.30
C ASP A 123 -17.10 3.02 11.57
N ARG A 124 -17.59 4.22 11.87
CA ARG A 124 -19.00 4.47 12.10
C ARG A 124 -19.87 4.16 10.87
N VAL A 125 -19.41 4.57 9.67
CA VAL A 125 -20.14 4.30 8.42
C VAL A 125 -20.11 2.83 8.08
N ALA A 126 -18.96 2.17 8.23
CA ALA A 126 -18.80 0.74 8.00
C ALA A 126 -19.71 -0.09 8.92
N ARG A 127 -19.73 0.21 10.23
CA ARG A 127 -20.65 -0.44 11.20
C ARG A 127 -22.12 -0.23 10.85
N LYS A 128 -22.51 1.00 10.47
CA LYS A 128 -23.90 1.29 10.06
C LYS A 128 -24.29 0.52 8.80
N ALA A 129 -23.37 0.33 7.86
CA ALA A 129 -23.60 -0.44 6.64
C ALA A 129 -23.50 -1.96 6.85
N GLY A 130 -23.02 -2.43 8.01
CA GLY A 130 -22.70 -3.86 8.23
C GLY A 130 -21.56 -4.34 7.35
N LYS A 131 -20.57 -3.48 7.08
CA LYS A 131 -19.45 -3.72 6.17
C LYS A 131 -18.10 -3.59 6.86
N THR A 132 -17.07 -4.15 6.23
CA THR A 132 -15.70 -4.18 6.72
C THR A 132 -14.80 -3.30 5.86
N VAL A 133 -13.89 -2.57 6.50
CA VAL A 133 -12.76 -1.91 5.85
C VAL A 133 -11.47 -2.48 6.41
N LEU A 134 -10.65 -3.08 5.56
CA LEU A 134 -9.35 -3.63 5.89
C LEU A 134 -8.25 -2.86 5.14
N GLY A 135 -7.42 -2.11 5.86
CA GLY A 135 -6.15 -1.62 5.37
C GLY A 135 -5.09 -2.71 5.51
N THR A 136 -4.43 -3.07 4.40
CA THR A 136 -3.41 -4.12 4.37
C THR A 136 -2.43 -3.86 3.24
N GLY A 137 -1.45 -4.74 3.07
CA GLY A 137 -0.45 -4.63 2.02
C GLY A 137 0.81 -5.41 2.37
N VAL A 138 1.86 -5.21 1.57
CA VAL A 138 3.15 -5.84 1.85
C VAL A 138 3.88 -5.08 2.97
N ASN A 139 3.78 -3.73 2.96
CA ASN A 139 4.42 -2.86 3.94
C ASN A 139 3.89 -1.41 3.77
N PRO A 140 3.15 -0.90 4.76
CA PRO A 140 2.57 -1.56 5.94
C PRO A 140 1.50 -2.61 5.60
N GLY A 141 1.10 -3.38 6.60
CA GLY A 141 0.02 -4.36 6.55
C GLY A 141 0.47 -5.82 6.67
N PHE A 142 1.78 -6.12 6.47
CA PHE A 142 2.29 -7.48 6.66
C PHE A 142 3.73 -7.53 7.21
N LEU A 143 4.74 -7.18 6.39
CA LEU A 143 6.15 -7.51 6.71
C LEU A 143 6.69 -6.79 7.94
N MET A 144 6.27 -5.55 8.19
CA MET A 144 6.83 -4.70 9.25
C MET A 144 5.94 -4.66 10.50
N ASP A 145 4.75 -5.26 10.45
CA ASP A 145 3.74 -5.20 11.49
C ASP A 145 3.06 -6.56 11.75
N SER A 146 2.13 -6.99 10.90
CA SER A 146 1.32 -8.19 11.14
C SER A 146 2.16 -9.47 11.30
N LEU A 147 3.21 -9.64 10.49
CA LEU A 147 4.10 -10.81 10.60
C LEU A 147 4.87 -10.82 11.93
N PRO A 148 5.61 -9.75 12.32
CA PRO A 148 6.24 -9.71 13.64
C PRO A 148 5.23 -9.88 14.77
N LEU A 149 4.05 -9.26 14.71
CA LEU A 149 3.01 -9.44 15.72
C LEU A 149 2.58 -10.90 15.87
N ASN A 150 2.34 -11.60 14.76
CA ASN A 150 2.02 -13.03 14.83
C ASN A 150 3.13 -13.86 15.48
N LEU A 151 4.39 -13.52 15.25
CA LEU A 151 5.52 -14.21 15.89
C LEU A 151 5.60 -13.94 17.39
N THR A 152 5.06 -12.82 17.90
CA THR A 152 5.03 -12.55 19.34
C THR A 152 4.02 -13.40 20.10
N ALA A 153 3.09 -14.07 19.45
CA ALA A 153 2.05 -14.89 20.09
C ALA A 153 2.59 -16.02 20.96
N ILE A 154 3.82 -16.46 20.73
CA ILE A 154 4.53 -17.47 21.54
C ILE A 154 5.41 -16.87 22.63
N CYS A 155 5.50 -15.57 22.73
CA CYS A 155 6.35 -14.88 23.71
C CYS A 155 5.57 -14.57 24.98
N GLN A 156 6.15 -14.87 26.17
CA GLN A 156 5.55 -14.45 27.44
C GLN A 156 5.66 -12.94 27.66
N ARG A 157 6.72 -12.34 27.14
CA ARG A 157 6.98 -10.90 27.20
C ARG A 157 7.72 -10.45 25.94
N VAL A 158 7.37 -9.27 25.47
CA VAL A 158 8.03 -8.62 24.32
C VAL A 158 8.59 -7.29 24.82
N ASP A 159 9.90 -7.17 24.83
CA ASP A 159 10.61 -5.97 25.29
C ASP A 159 11.05 -5.09 24.11
N ARG A 160 11.29 -5.70 22.95
CA ARG A 160 11.75 -5.01 21.75
C ARG A 160 11.37 -5.80 20.49
N ILE A 161 11.05 -5.07 19.43
CA ILE A 161 10.87 -5.61 18.09
C ILE A 161 11.77 -4.85 17.11
N ASP A 162 12.67 -5.58 16.45
CA ASP A 162 13.49 -5.05 15.36
C ASP A 162 13.09 -5.74 14.05
N VAL A 163 12.63 -4.96 13.08
CA VAL A 163 12.31 -5.48 11.75
C VAL A 163 13.20 -4.82 10.71
N THR A 164 13.91 -5.62 9.94
CA THR A 164 14.75 -5.13 8.85
C THR A 164 14.33 -5.73 7.53
N ARG A 165 14.00 -4.87 6.59
CA ARG A 165 13.73 -5.24 5.19
C ARG A 165 14.84 -4.72 4.29
N ARG A 166 15.52 -5.63 3.59
CA ARG A 166 16.50 -5.28 2.56
C ARG A 166 16.00 -5.76 1.20
N MET A 167 16.11 -4.92 0.19
CA MET A 167 15.64 -5.24 -1.15
C MET A 167 16.66 -4.79 -2.19
N ASN A 168 16.95 -5.66 -3.15
CA ASN A 168 17.69 -5.28 -4.34
C ASN A 168 16.76 -4.49 -5.28
N ALA A 169 17.08 -3.22 -5.49
CA ALA A 169 16.29 -2.33 -6.35
C ALA A 169 16.66 -2.44 -7.84
N SER A 170 17.77 -3.08 -8.19
CA SER A 170 18.25 -3.16 -9.58
C SER A 170 17.26 -3.85 -10.52
N ASN A 171 16.49 -4.80 -9.99
CA ASN A 171 15.47 -5.54 -10.75
C ASN A 171 14.08 -4.86 -10.73
N ARG A 172 13.99 -3.65 -10.17
CA ARG A 172 12.72 -2.91 -10.11
C ARG A 172 12.61 -1.94 -11.28
N ARG A 173 11.37 -1.56 -11.61
CA ARG A 173 11.06 -0.62 -12.69
C ARG A 173 11.78 0.72 -12.49
N GLY A 174 12.09 1.41 -13.59
CA GLY A 174 12.76 2.71 -13.59
C GLY A 174 12.16 3.75 -12.63
N PRO A 175 10.82 3.96 -12.58
CA PRO A 175 10.19 4.88 -11.63
C PRO A 175 10.46 4.54 -10.17
N PHE A 176 10.54 3.25 -9.81
CA PHE A 176 10.90 2.86 -8.45
C PHE A 176 12.37 3.20 -8.15
N GLN A 177 13.28 2.90 -9.09
CA GLN A 177 14.69 3.23 -8.94
C GLN A 177 14.91 4.75 -8.85
N ALA A 178 14.17 5.55 -9.63
CA ALA A 178 14.16 7.01 -9.53
C ALA A 178 13.67 7.49 -8.15
N LYS A 179 12.61 6.88 -7.61
CA LYS A 179 12.03 7.21 -6.29
C LYS A 179 13.01 6.99 -5.13
N ILE A 180 13.92 6.04 -5.23
CA ILE A 180 14.96 5.79 -4.22
C ILE A 180 16.26 6.58 -4.47
N GLY A 181 16.29 7.44 -5.50
CA GLY A 181 17.39 8.35 -5.79
C GLY A 181 18.50 7.78 -6.65
N SER A 182 18.29 6.65 -7.37
CA SER A 182 19.32 6.02 -8.19
C SER A 182 19.95 7.00 -9.18
N GLY A 183 21.28 7.12 -9.14
CA GLY A 183 22.06 8.01 -10.01
C GLY A 183 22.12 9.48 -9.58
N MET A 184 21.44 9.87 -8.50
CA MET A 184 21.47 11.25 -7.98
C MET A 184 22.81 11.54 -7.30
N THR A 185 23.19 12.81 -7.27
CA THR A 185 24.19 13.31 -6.32
C THR A 185 23.58 13.39 -4.92
N VAL A 186 24.41 13.44 -3.89
CA VAL A 186 23.95 13.58 -2.50
C VAL A 186 23.13 14.87 -2.32
N ASP A 187 23.56 15.96 -2.92
CA ASP A 187 22.86 17.26 -2.83
C ASP A 187 21.46 17.20 -3.48
N ALA A 188 21.36 16.58 -4.67
CA ALA A 188 20.09 16.40 -5.34
C ALA A 188 19.13 15.49 -4.55
N PHE A 189 19.67 14.44 -3.91
CA PHE A 189 18.91 13.58 -3.01
C PHE A 189 18.40 14.35 -1.80
N THR A 190 19.28 15.13 -1.15
CA THR A 190 18.95 15.95 0.03
C THR A 190 17.87 16.99 -0.29
N ALA A 191 17.97 17.66 -1.45
CA ALA A 191 16.95 18.59 -1.91
C ALA A 191 15.58 17.91 -2.08
N LYS A 192 15.53 16.74 -2.71
CA LYS A 192 14.27 15.98 -2.86
C LYS A 192 13.72 15.47 -1.52
N MET A 193 14.58 15.13 -0.57
CA MET A 193 14.15 14.79 0.78
C MET A 193 13.45 15.97 1.46
N ALA A 194 13.97 17.18 1.32
CA ALA A 194 13.35 18.38 1.87
C ALA A 194 11.96 18.67 1.27
N GLU A 195 11.70 18.22 0.05
CA GLU A 195 10.38 18.31 -0.60
C GLU A 195 9.37 17.25 -0.10
N GLY A 196 9.78 16.31 0.78
CA GLY A 196 8.92 15.23 1.26
C GLY A 196 8.59 14.16 0.21
N ARG A 197 9.32 14.10 -0.90
CA ARG A 197 9.04 13.22 -2.05
C ARG A 197 9.83 11.92 -2.08
N MET A 198 10.60 11.67 -1.04
CA MET A 198 11.48 10.50 -0.94
C MET A 198 11.11 9.65 0.27
N GLY A 199 11.42 8.38 0.20
CA GLY A 199 11.16 7.45 1.29
C GLY A 199 9.87 6.67 1.11
N HIS A 200 9.60 5.82 2.09
CA HIS A 200 8.45 4.94 2.14
C HIS A 200 7.40 5.52 3.07
N VAL A 201 6.14 5.52 2.64
CA VAL A 201 4.97 5.90 3.44
C VAL A 201 4.56 4.70 4.30
N GLY A 202 4.08 4.95 5.53
CA GLY A 202 3.43 3.92 6.34
C GLY A 202 4.29 3.32 7.47
N LEU A 203 5.54 3.76 7.69
CA LEU A 203 6.30 3.29 8.86
C LEU A 203 5.68 3.72 10.20
N PRO A 204 5.15 4.95 10.37
CA PRO A 204 4.40 5.31 11.58
C PRO A 204 3.18 4.42 11.80
N GLU A 205 2.46 4.06 10.74
CA GLU A 205 1.29 3.19 10.78
C GLU A 205 1.66 1.79 11.26
N SER A 206 2.73 1.18 10.71
CA SER A 206 3.25 -0.11 11.19
C SER A 206 3.62 -0.04 12.68
N MET A 207 4.33 1.00 13.12
CA MET A 207 4.65 1.18 14.54
C MET A 207 3.39 1.36 15.39
N GLY A 208 2.45 2.20 14.96
CA GLY A 208 1.18 2.40 15.65
C GLY A 208 0.42 1.10 15.84
N MET A 209 0.34 0.26 14.81
CA MET A 209 -0.29 -1.06 14.85
C MET A 209 0.41 -1.98 15.87
N VAL A 210 1.74 -2.06 15.83
CA VAL A 210 2.54 -2.89 16.74
C VAL A 210 2.35 -2.45 18.19
N PHE A 211 2.49 -1.17 18.47
CA PHE A 211 2.30 -0.63 19.83
C PHE A 211 0.89 -0.89 20.36
N HIS A 212 -0.12 -0.56 19.56
CA HIS A 212 -1.52 -0.76 19.92
C HIS A 212 -1.84 -2.22 20.24
N THR A 213 -1.44 -3.16 19.35
CA THR A 213 -1.73 -4.58 19.50
C THR A 213 -1.05 -5.18 20.73
N LEU A 214 0.14 -4.71 21.09
CA LEU A 214 0.86 -5.15 22.30
C LEU A 214 0.45 -4.38 23.57
N GLY A 215 -0.62 -3.58 23.53
CA GLY A 215 -1.11 -2.81 24.66
C GLY A 215 -0.13 -1.73 25.14
N LYS A 216 0.76 -1.28 24.26
CA LYS A 216 1.73 -0.22 24.57
C LYS A 216 1.29 1.10 23.94
N LYS A 217 1.65 2.22 24.59
CA LYS A 217 1.42 3.55 24.04
C LYS A 217 2.65 4.01 23.26
N LEU A 218 2.50 4.33 21.99
CA LEU A 218 3.51 5.02 21.21
C LEU A 218 3.54 6.50 21.65
N VAL A 219 4.57 6.87 22.41
CA VAL A 219 4.70 8.24 22.97
C VAL A 219 5.38 9.15 21.96
N ARG A 220 6.35 8.63 21.24
CA ARG A 220 7.17 9.35 20.29
C ARG A 220 7.69 8.38 19.23
N TYR A 221 7.85 8.87 18.03
CA TYR A 221 8.63 8.16 17.00
C TYR A 221 9.60 9.10 16.30
N GLU A 222 10.64 8.53 15.76
CA GLU A 222 11.66 9.21 14.95
C GLU A 222 11.78 8.48 13.62
N SER A 223 11.98 9.21 12.54
CA SER A 223 12.25 8.63 11.22
C SER A 223 13.38 9.37 10.55
N SER A 224 14.31 8.64 9.95
CA SER A 224 15.38 9.17 9.13
C SER A 224 15.47 8.46 7.81
N VAL A 225 15.87 9.19 6.77
CA VAL A 225 16.16 8.63 5.45
C VAL A 225 17.57 9.09 5.06
N GLU A 226 18.42 8.12 4.74
CA GLU A 226 19.81 8.36 4.38
C GLU A 226 20.09 7.79 2.97
N PRO A 227 20.89 8.50 2.13
CA PRO A 227 21.33 7.94 0.87
C PRO A 227 22.35 6.81 1.09
N VAL A 228 22.22 5.74 0.31
CA VAL A 228 23.25 4.69 0.23
C VAL A 228 24.05 4.94 -1.04
N LEU A 229 25.35 5.19 -0.88
CA LEU A 229 26.22 5.54 -1.98
C LEU A 229 26.81 4.30 -2.68
N ALA A 230 27.02 4.41 -3.97
CA ALA A 230 27.72 3.41 -4.75
C ALA A 230 29.23 3.51 -4.51
N GLU A 231 29.87 2.40 -4.16
CA GLU A 231 31.33 2.30 -4.02
C GLU A 231 32.04 2.11 -5.37
N ARG A 232 31.30 1.60 -6.35
CA ARG A 232 31.75 1.35 -7.73
C ARG A 232 30.59 1.57 -8.69
N LEU A 233 30.91 1.57 -9.99
CA LEU A 233 29.88 1.64 -11.04
C LEU A 233 28.86 0.49 -10.88
N VAL A 234 27.59 0.85 -10.81
CA VAL A 234 26.43 -0.07 -10.82
C VAL A 234 25.58 0.22 -12.03
N LYS A 235 25.32 -0.80 -12.84
CA LYS A 235 24.42 -0.69 -13.99
C LYS A 235 23.15 -1.50 -13.75
N THR A 236 22.03 -0.91 -14.12
CA THR A 236 20.71 -1.54 -14.17
C THR A 236 20.13 -1.32 -15.57
N ASP A 237 18.98 -1.90 -15.87
CA ASP A 237 18.30 -1.66 -17.16
C ASP A 237 17.90 -0.18 -17.36
N TYR A 238 17.85 0.61 -16.30
CA TYR A 238 17.33 1.99 -16.32
C TYR A 238 18.34 3.05 -15.91
N PHE A 239 19.38 2.68 -15.15
CA PHE A 239 20.32 3.63 -14.55
C PHE A 239 21.75 3.12 -14.61
N GLU A 240 22.66 4.06 -14.85
CA GLU A 240 24.09 3.92 -14.62
C GLU A 240 24.46 4.79 -13.42
N VAL A 241 24.80 4.16 -12.30
CA VAL A 241 25.11 4.82 -11.04
C VAL A 241 26.61 4.78 -10.82
N LYS A 242 27.27 5.93 -10.89
CA LYS A 242 28.74 6.05 -10.71
C LYS A 242 29.11 5.99 -9.22
N ALA A 243 30.36 5.66 -8.94
CA ALA A 243 30.90 5.74 -7.58
C ALA A 243 30.63 7.15 -6.98
N GLY A 244 30.20 7.20 -5.72
CA GLY A 244 29.80 8.42 -5.02
C GLY A 244 28.38 8.89 -5.28
N GLN A 245 27.69 8.35 -6.26
CA GLN A 245 26.26 8.63 -6.47
C GLN A 245 25.37 7.72 -5.60
N VAL A 246 24.14 8.14 -5.40
CA VAL A 246 23.13 7.38 -4.67
C VAL A 246 22.73 6.14 -5.47
N ARG A 247 22.85 4.96 -4.85
CA ARG A 247 22.39 3.66 -5.40
C ARG A 247 21.10 3.16 -4.75
N GLY A 248 20.62 3.87 -3.72
CA GLY A 248 19.43 3.50 -2.96
C GLY A 248 19.31 4.34 -1.70
N LEU A 249 18.35 4.01 -0.86
CA LEU A 249 18.16 4.69 0.41
C LEU A 249 18.05 3.68 1.56
N LYS A 250 18.43 4.14 2.75
CA LYS A 250 18.18 3.50 4.03
C LYS A 250 17.20 4.37 4.81
N GLN A 251 16.03 3.83 5.10
CA GLN A 251 15.04 4.47 5.96
C GLN A 251 14.94 3.71 7.26
N VAL A 252 14.98 4.43 8.36
CA VAL A 252 14.86 3.87 9.72
C VAL A 252 13.78 4.64 10.45
N ALA A 253 12.91 3.92 11.13
CA ALA A 253 11.98 4.51 12.09
C ALA A 253 12.15 3.81 13.44
N ARG A 254 12.05 4.57 14.53
CA ARG A 254 12.12 4.09 15.91
C ARG A 254 10.91 4.58 16.68
N GLY A 255 10.23 3.67 17.34
CA GLY A 255 9.12 3.96 18.23
C GLY A 255 9.55 3.87 19.69
N TYR A 256 8.99 4.75 20.52
CA TYR A 256 9.30 4.83 21.95
C TYR A 256 8.03 4.71 22.78
N ALA A 257 8.08 3.80 23.76
CA ALA A 257 7.09 3.69 24.84
C ALA A 257 7.47 4.60 26.01
N ASP A 258 6.63 4.66 27.04
CA ASP A 258 6.88 5.46 28.26
C ASP A 258 8.20 5.12 28.97
N ARG A 259 8.76 3.94 28.73
CA ARG A 259 10.00 3.44 29.36
C ARG A 259 11.20 3.35 28.40
N GLY A 260 11.14 4.03 27.25
CA GLY A 260 12.24 4.07 26.27
C GLY A 260 11.88 3.48 24.90
N GLU A 261 12.92 3.17 24.09
CA GLU A 261 12.76 2.55 22.77
C GLU A 261 12.16 1.14 22.89
N PHE A 262 11.23 0.85 21.99
CA PHE A 262 10.56 -0.44 21.93
C PHE A 262 10.71 -1.14 20.58
#